data_3883760ee36061e7cf665b8037af25d8
#
_entry.id   3883760ee36061e7cf665b8037af25d8
#
_cell.length_a   1.000
_cell.length_b   1.000
_cell.length_c   1.000
_cell.angle_alpha   90.00
_cell.angle_beta   90.00
_cell.angle_gamma   90.00
#
_symmetry.space_group_name_H-M   'P 1'
#
loop_
_entity.id
_entity.type
_entity.pdbx_description
1 polymer ?
#
loop_
_entity_poly.entity_id
_entity_poly.type
_entity_poly.pdbx_seq_one_letter_code
_entity_poly.pdbx_strand_id
1 'polypeptide(L)'
;MTSVRDEPEHALVAAVRSMWIAEAGLGGLGTVGGALVVGSAIDGVMPWLALASIAIVLVYLALVPRLRHERWRWSLREEELDLRHGVWRVTRTIVPITRIQHVSVERTGWTNFFGLVLLHVHTAAGKTTIPGLERATADELRDRILARLRTPDDL
;
A
#
# COMPACT_ATOMS: atom_id res chain seq x y z
N MET A 1 31.58 -0.57 12.30
CA MET A 1 30.49 -1.36 12.88
C MET A 1 29.19 -0.75 12.38
N THR A 2 28.63 -1.30 11.30
CA THR A 2 27.36 -0.86 10.72
C THR A 2 26.26 -1.32 11.66
N SER A 3 25.63 -0.38 12.37
CA SER A 3 24.42 -0.70 13.12
C SER A 3 23.38 -1.26 12.14
N VAL A 4 23.01 -2.49 12.35
CA VAL A 4 21.82 -3.07 11.72
C VAL A 4 20.67 -2.17 12.16
N ARG A 5 20.25 -1.25 11.29
CA ARG A 5 19.03 -0.46 11.52
C ARG A 5 17.90 -1.46 11.54
N ASP A 6 17.29 -1.62 12.70
CA ASP A 6 16.19 -2.53 12.91
C ASP A 6 15.14 -2.35 11.82
N GLU A 7 14.58 -3.48 11.34
CA GLU A 7 13.51 -3.45 10.34
C GLU A 7 12.27 -2.73 10.91
N PRO A 8 11.47 -2.06 10.07
CA PRO A 8 10.24 -1.42 10.53
C PRO A 8 9.32 -2.41 11.21
N GLU A 9 8.82 -2.06 12.41
CA GLU A 9 8.17 -3.00 13.32
C GLU A 9 6.69 -3.25 13.00
N HIS A 10 6.00 -2.26 12.42
CA HIS A 10 4.55 -2.31 12.26
C HIS A 10 4.15 -2.85 10.89
N ALA A 11 3.33 -3.91 10.91
CA ALA A 11 2.66 -4.43 9.72
C ALA A 11 1.36 -3.64 9.44
N LEU A 12 0.88 -3.73 8.20
CA LEU A 12 -0.46 -3.25 7.89
C LEU A 12 -1.52 -4.21 8.47
N VAL A 13 -2.70 -3.68 8.76
CA VAL A 13 -3.83 -4.50 9.25
C VAL A 13 -4.33 -5.47 8.18
N ALA A 14 -4.89 -6.60 8.62
CA ALA A 14 -5.35 -7.67 7.70
C ALA A 14 -6.40 -7.18 6.68
N ALA A 15 -7.23 -6.20 7.05
CA ALA A 15 -8.24 -5.60 6.18
C ALA A 15 -7.65 -4.98 4.89
N VAL A 16 -6.40 -4.53 4.90
CA VAL A 16 -5.69 -4.03 3.71
C VAL A 16 -5.52 -5.14 2.67
N ARG A 17 -5.21 -6.34 3.12
CA ARG A 17 -5.10 -7.50 2.21
C ARG A 17 -6.44 -7.78 1.53
N SER A 18 -7.54 -7.76 2.29
CA SER A 18 -8.88 -7.96 1.74
C SER A 18 -9.26 -6.88 0.73
N MET A 19 -8.92 -5.62 1.02
CA MET A 19 -9.11 -4.50 0.10
C MET A 19 -8.34 -4.71 -1.21
N TRP A 20 -7.07 -5.11 -1.15
CA TRP A 20 -6.27 -5.38 -2.35
C TRP A 20 -6.73 -6.61 -3.14
N ILE A 21 -7.26 -7.64 -2.46
CA ILE A 21 -7.87 -8.80 -3.13
C ILE A 21 -9.13 -8.36 -3.89
N ALA A 22 -9.99 -7.55 -3.29
CA ALA A 22 -11.20 -7.05 -3.93
C ALA A 22 -10.88 -6.14 -5.13
N GLU A 23 -9.91 -5.24 -4.99
CA GLU A 23 -9.41 -4.37 -6.07
C GLU A 23 -8.85 -5.20 -7.24
N ALA A 24 -8.00 -6.18 -6.94
CA ALA A 24 -7.44 -7.09 -7.93
C ALA A 24 -8.51 -7.97 -8.59
N GLY A 25 -9.53 -8.38 -7.83
CA GLY A 25 -10.67 -9.14 -8.35
C GLY A 25 -11.50 -8.35 -9.37
N LEU A 26 -11.77 -7.08 -9.08
CA LEU A 26 -12.45 -6.18 -10.02
C LEU A 26 -11.64 -5.98 -11.31
N GLY A 27 -10.33 -5.75 -11.20
CA GLY A 27 -9.44 -5.68 -12.36
C GLY A 27 -9.37 -7.00 -13.13
N GLY A 28 -9.38 -8.13 -12.41
CA GLY A 28 -9.41 -9.47 -12.99
C GLY A 28 -10.67 -9.74 -13.82
N LEU A 29 -11.85 -9.31 -13.34
CA LEU A 29 -13.11 -9.41 -14.10
C LEU A 29 -13.02 -8.65 -15.44
N GLY A 30 -12.42 -7.45 -15.42
CA GLY A 30 -12.17 -6.68 -16.65
C GLY A 30 -11.24 -7.41 -17.62
N THR A 31 -10.18 -8.05 -17.09
CA THR A 31 -9.23 -8.83 -17.90
C THR A 31 -9.88 -10.03 -18.56
N VAL A 32 -10.66 -10.81 -17.80
CA VAL A 32 -11.39 -11.97 -18.33
C VAL A 32 -12.45 -11.53 -19.34
N GLY A 33 -13.22 -10.48 -19.04
CA GLY A 33 -14.21 -9.92 -19.96
C GLY A 33 -13.60 -9.46 -21.29
N GLY A 34 -12.47 -8.75 -21.22
CA GLY A 34 -11.71 -8.34 -22.41
C GLY A 34 -11.21 -9.54 -23.22
N ALA A 35 -10.69 -10.58 -22.57
CA ALA A 35 -10.23 -11.80 -23.23
C ALA A 35 -11.38 -12.54 -23.95
N LEU A 36 -12.58 -12.56 -23.36
CA LEU A 36 -13.76 -13.14 -23.98
C LEU A 36 -14.19 -12.37 -25.22
N VAL A 37 -14.22 -11.02 -25.15
CA VAL A 37 -14.55 -10.17 -26.31
C VAL A 37 -13.55 -10.37 -27.45
N VAL A 38 -12.26 -10.33 -27.17
CA VAL A 38 -11.23 -10.55 -28.20
C VAL A 38 -11.28 -11.97 -28.76
N GLY A 39 -11.45 -12.97 -27.88
CA GLY A 39 -11.54 -14.36 -28.28
C GLY A 39 -12.76 -14.68 -29.15
N SER A 40 -13.88 -13.95 -28.99
CA SER A 40 -15.08 -14.13 -29.82
C SER A 40 -14.89 -13.67 -31.27
N ALA A 41 -13.89 -12.83 -31.53
CA ALA A 41 -13.57 -12.34 -32.88
C ALA A 41 -12.66 -13.30 -33.67
N ILE A 42 -12.14 -14.37 -33.03
CA ILE A 42 -11.18 -15.30 -33.64
C ILE A 42 -11.67 -16.74 -33.39
N ASP A 43 -11.99 -17.45 -34.45
CA ASP A 43 -12.50 -18.82 -34.36
C ASP A 43 -11.51 -19.77 -33.66
N GLY A 44 -12.03 -20.53 -32.69
CA GLY A 44 -11.27 -21.54 -31.95
C GLY A 44 -10.32 -21.00 -30.86
N VAL A 45 -10.13 -19.70 -30.72
CA VAL A 45 -9.19 -19.10 -29.75
C VAL A 45 -9.87 -18.74 -28.42
N MET A 46 -11.18 -18.48 -28.44
CA MET A 46 -11.95 -18.05 -27.28
C MET A 46 -11.73 -18.87 -26.00
N PRO A 47 -11.82 -20.22 -26.02
CA PRO A 47 -11.69 -21.00 -24.80
C PRO A 47 -10.28 -20.95 -24.21
N TRP A 48 -9.26 -20.89 -25.04
CA TRP A 48 -7.87 -20.83 -24.60
C TRP A 48 -7.51 -19.48 -23.99
N LEU A 49 -7.98 -18.37 -24.57
CA LEU A 49 -7.79 -17.04 -24.02
C LEU A 49 -8.53 -16.87 -22.68
N ALA A 50 -9.75 -17.41 -22.59
CA ALA A 50 -10.51 -17.38 -21.34
C ALA A 50 -9.78 -18.18 -20.23
N LEU A 51 -9.37 -19.40 -20.51
CA LEU A 51 -8.64 -20.23 -19.55
C LEU A 51 -7.32 -19.59 -19.12
N ALA A 52 -6.54 -19.07 -20.05
CA ALA A 52 -5.29 -18.40 -19.75
C ALA A 52 -5.49 -17.14 -18.88
N SER A 53 -6.47 -16.31 -19.21
CA SER A 53 -6.78 -15.10 -18.44
C SER A 53 -7.26 -15.43 -17.02
N ILE A 54 -8.13 -16.43 -16.87
CA ILE A 54 -8.58 -16.90 -15.54
C ILE A 54 -7.39 -17.42 -14.73
N ALA A 55 -6.52 -18.25 -15.31
CA ALA A 55 -5.34 -18.78 -14.62
C ALA A 55 -4.42 -17.64 -14.15
N ILE A 56 -4.14 -16.66 -15.00
CA ILE A 56 -3.32 -15.49 -14.67
C ILE A 56 -3.96 -14.70 -13.50
N VAL A 57 -5.27 -14.44 -13.56
CA VAL A 57 -5.98 -13.71 -12.51
C VAL A 57 -5.95 -14.47 -11.18
N LEU A 58 -6.16 -15.79 -11.19
CA LEU A 58 -6.09 -16.61 -9.98
C LEU A 58 -4.69 -16.61 -9.35
N VAL A 59 -3.66 -16.77 -10.15
CA VAL A 59 -2.26 -16.68 -9.69
C VAL A 59 -1.97 -15.29 -9.11
N TYR A 60 -2.40 -14.23 -9.78
CA TYR A 60 -2.23 -12.86 -9.30
C TYR A 60 -2.93 -12.64 -7.96
N LEU A 61 -4.19 -13.05 -7.82
CA LEU A 61 -4.98 -12.93 -6.58
C LEU A 61 -4.36 -13.71 -5.41
N ALA A 62 -3.80 -14.88 -5.69
CA ALA A 62 -3.18 -15.71 -4.66
C ALA A 62 -1.83 -15.15 -4.16
N LEU A 63 -1.02 -14.61 -5.07
CA LEU A 63 0.37 -14.26 -4.77
C LEU A 63 0.54 -12.77 -4.43
N VAL A 64 0.02 -11.87 -5.26
CA VAL A 64 0.39 -10.45 -5.19
C VAL A 64 -0.13 -9.75 -3.93
N PRO A 65 -1.41 -9.85 -3.54
CA PRO A 65 -1.90 -9.21 -2.32
C PRO A 65 -1.23 -9.76 -1.05
N ARG A 66 -0.93 -11.06 -1.04
CA ARG A 66 -0.23 -11.71 0.07
C ARG A 66 1.20 -11.20 0.20
N LEU A 67 1.98 -11.27 -0.87
CA LEU A 67 3.38 -10.80 -0.87
C LEU A 67 3.48 -9.30 -0.58
N ARG A 68 2.55 -8.51 -1.11
CA ARG A 68 2.47 -7.07 -0.85
C ARG A 68 2.23 -6.80 0.63
N HIS A 69 1.28 -7.49 1.25
CA HIS A 69 0.96 -7.33 2.66
C HIS A 69 2.13 -7.78 3.57
N GLU A 70 2.74 -8.92 3.29
CA GLU A 70 3.86 -9.46 4.08
C GLU A 70 5.10 -8.54 4.04
N ARG A 71 5.31 -7.84 2.93
CA ARG A 71 6.48 -6.99 2.72
C ARG A 71 6.27 -5.52 3.06
N TRP A 72 5.05 -5.13 3.36
CA TRP A 72 4.75 -3.79 3.78
C TRP A 72 4.99 -3.64 5.29
N ARG A 73 5.89 -2.72 5.66
CA ARG A 73 6.21 -2.41 7.05
C ARG A 73 6.44 -0.92 7.20
N TRP A 74 6.12 -0.38 8.36
CA TRP A 74 6.38 1.00 8.72
C TRP A 74 6.80 1.11 10.18
N SER A 75 7.59 2.15 10.51
CA SER A 75 7.91 2.53 11.88
C SER A 75 8.15 4.03 11.97
N LEU A 76 7.67 4.61 13.06
CA LEU A 76 7.96 5.99 13.42
C LEU A 76 9.04 5.99 14.50
N ARG A 77 10.25 6.39 14.13
CA ARG A 77 11.38 6.58 15.04
C ARG A 77 11.42 8.03 15.54
N GLU A 78 12.34 8.35 16.43
CA GLU A 78 12.45 9.71 17.02
C GLU A 78 12.63 10.79 15.95
N GLU A 79 13.46 10.55 14.96
CA GLU A 79 13.84 11.55 13.94
C GLU A 79 13.35 11.23 12.53
N GLU A 80 12.85 10.00 12.29
CA GLU A 80 12.52 9.54 10.95
C GLU A 80 11.29 8.64 10.91
N LEU A 81 10.56 8.73 9.80
CA LEU A 81 9.53 7.78 9.39
C LEU A 81 10.16 6.80 8.40
N ASP A 82 10.23 5.52 8.78
CA ASP A 82 10.81 4.44 7.97
C ASP A 82 9.70 3.59 7.37
N LEU A 83 9.72 3.46 6.05
CA LEU A 83 8.73 2.74 5.27
C LEU A 83 9.42 1.71 4.39
N ARG A 84 8.95 0.48 4.43
CA ARG A 84 9.42 -0.61 3.57
C ARG A 84 8.24 -1.19 2.81
N HIS A 85 8.31 -1.20 1.50
CA HIS A 85 7.25 -1.69 0.63
C HIS A 85 7.79 -2.26 -0.69
N GLY A 86 6.95 -3.03 -1.38
CA GLY A 86 7.24 -3.57 -2.70
C GLY A 86 6.94 -5.06 -2.82
N VAL A 87 6.62 -5.53 -4.04
CA VAL A 87 6.35 -6.94 -4.34
C VAL A 87 7.57 -7.59 -5.00
N TRP A 88 7.98 -7.06 -6.14
CA TRP A 88 9.12 -7.55 -6.92
C TRP A 88 10.43 -6.88 -6.50
N ARG A 89 10.37 -5.58 -6.23
CA ARG A 89 11.47 -4.77 -5.74
C ARG A 89 11.10 -4.19 -4.39
N VAL A 90 11.86 -4.50 -3.37
CA VAL A 90 11.66 -3.93 -2.04
C VAL A 90 12.34 -2.56 -2.00
N THR A 91 11.54 -1.53 -1.74
CA THR A 91 12.01 -0.15 -1.56
C THR A 91 11.89 0.22 -0.09
N ARG A 92 12.93 0.79 0.47
CA ARG A 92 12.92 1.40 1.81
C ARG A 92 12.99 2.91 1.63
N THR A 93 12.02 3.60 2.17
CA THR A 93 11.92 5.06 2.13
C THR A 93 12.05 5.59 3.55
N ILE A 94 13.06 6.39 3.80
CA ILE A 94 13.29 7.05 5.08
C ILE A 94 12.97 8.52 4.90
N VAL A 95 12.01 9.01 5.69
CA VAL A 95 11.56 10.40 5.66
C VAL A 95 11.94 11.05 6.98
N PRO A 96 12.94 11.96 7.01
CA PRO A 96 13.25 12.74 8.19
C PRO A 96 12.05 13.59 8.61
N ILE A 97 11.69 13.57 9.89
CA ILE A 97 10.53 14.31 10.41
C ILE A 97 10.66 15.80 10.11
N THR A 98 11.87 16.36 10.24
CA THR A 98 12.18 17.77 9.97
C THR A 98 11.90 18.21 8.51
N ARG A 99 11.79 17.26 7.58
CA ARG A 99 11.46 17.52 6.16
C ARG A 99 9.98 17.39 5.84
N ILE A 100 9.15 16.96 6.78
CA ILE A 100 7.71 16.84 6.60
C ILE A 100 7.10 18.26 6.64
N GLN A 101 6.36 18.59 5.59
CA GLN A 101 5.67 19.88 5.48
C GLN A 101 4.20 19.79 5.88
N HIS A 102 3.56 18.66 5.52
CA HIS A 102 2.14 18.46 5.75
C HIS A 102 1.82 16.97 5.87
N VAL A 103 0.91 16.65 6.78
CA VAL A 103 0.37 15.29 6.96
C VAL A 103 -1.14 15.35 6.78
N SER A 104 -1.68 14.53 5.89
CA SER A 104 -3.12 14.45 5.66
C SER A 104 -3.62 13.00 5.75
N VAL A 105 -4.82 12.85 6.29
CA VAL A 105 -5.53 11.57 6.33
C VAL A 105 -6.64 11.63 5.29
N GLU A 106 -6.58 10.75 4.31
CA GLU A 106 -7.57 10.68 3.24
C GLU A 106 -8.45 9.45 3.40
N ARG A 107 -9.74 9.64 3.14
CA ARG A 107 -10.73 8.58 3.12
C ARG A 107 -11.45 8.60 1.78
N THR A 108 -11.36 7.51 1.04
CA THR A 108 -12.15 7.28 -0.17
C THR A 108 -13.35 6.39 0.17
N GLY A 109 -14.38 6.38 -0.68
CA GLY A 109 -15.50 5.45 -0.52
C GLY A 109 -15.05 3.99 -0.44
N TRP A 110 -14.03 3.63 -1.23
CA TRP A 110 -13.43 2.30 -1.25
C TRP A 110 -12.70 1.94 0.06
N THR A 111 -11.80 2.79 0.54
CA THR A 111 -11.10 2.54 1.79
C THR A 111 -12.06 2.53 2.98
N ASN A 112 -13.08 3.39 2.95
CA ASN A 112 -14.10 3.45 3.99
C ASN A 112 -14.92 2.16 4.11
N PHE A 113 -15.20 1.49 2.98
CA PHE A 113 -15.89 0.19 2.97
C PHE A 113 -15.13 -0.87 3.78
N PHE A 114 -13.81 -0.83 3.80
CA PHE A 114 -12.94 -1.71 4.59
C PHE A 114 -12.57 -1.14 5.97
N GLY A 115 -13.12 0.01 6.37
CA GLY A 115 -12.80 0.67 7.64
C GLY A 115 -11.39 1.27 7.68
N LEU A 116 -10.79 1.53 6.52
CA LEU A 116 -9.42 1.98 6.37
C LEU A 116 -9.32 3.44 5.93
N VAL A 117 -8.15 4.04 6.19
CA VAL A 117 -7.76 5.36 5.73
C VAL A 117 -6.35 5.33 5.14
N LEU A 118 -6.02 6.34 4.34
CA LEU A 118 -4.70 6.56 3.79
C LEU A 118 -4.04 7.71 4.57
N LEU A 119 -2.80 7.52 5.01
CA LEU A 119 -1.99 8.59 5.58
C LEU A 119 -1.00 9.08 4.54
N HIS A 120 -1.09 10.35 4.19
CA HIS A 120 -0.18 11.00 3.26
C HIS A 120 0.79 11.90 4.00
N VAL A 121 2.06 11.71 3.76
CA VAL A 121 3.15 12.54 4.27
C VAL A 121 3.75 13.30 3.10
N HIS A 122 3.66 14.62 3.16
CA HIS A 122 4.17 15.52 2.13
C HIS A 122 5.48 16.13 2.55
N THR A 123 6.47 16.09 1.65
CA THR A 123 7.78 16.71 1.80
C THR A 123 8.11 17.52 0.56
N ALA A 124 9.17 18.31 0.58
CA ALA A 124 9.64 19.02 -0.61
C ALA A 124 10.06 18.06 -1.75
N ALA A 125 10.41 16.81 -1.44
CA ALA A 125 10.81 15.80 -2.41
C ALA A 125 9.62 15.03 -3.02
N GLY A 126 8.41 15.19 -2.46
CA GLY A 126 7.21 14.53 -2.94
C GLY A 126 6.30 13.99 -1.85
N LYS A 127 5.30 13.22 -2.27
CA LYS A 127 4.30 12.62 -1.40
C LYS A 127 4.61 11.15 -1.15
N THR A 128 4.60 10.75 0.12
CA THR A 128 4.70 9.35 0.55
C THR A 128 3.38 8.94 1.22
N THR A 129 2.89 7.75 0.90
CA THR A 129 1.58 7.26 1.38
C THR A 129 1.74 5.97 2.15
N ILE A 130 1.14 5.91 3.34
CA ILE A 130 0.92 4.66 4.09
C ILE A 130 -0.50 4.21 3.78
N PRO A 131 -0.69 3.11 3.03
CA PRO A 131 -2.02 2.63 2.67
C PRO A 131 -2.63 1.84 3.82
N GLY A 132 -3.94 2.03 4.03
CA GLY A 132 -4.72 1.11 4.82
C GLY A 132 -4.36 1.03 6.29
N LEU A 133 -4.36 2.17 6.98
CA LEU A 133 -4.35 2.25 8.43
C LEU A 133 -5.79 2.25 8.99
N GLU A 134 -5.97 1.73 10.20
CA GLU A 134 -7.16 2.03 10.98
C GLU A 134 -7.19 3.51 11.34
N ARG A 135 -8.38 4.08 11.42
CA ARG A 135 -8.52 5.52 11.67
C ARG A 135 -7.81 5.98 12.94
N ALA A 136 -7.99 5.22 14.03
CA ALA A 136 -7.36 5.55 15.32
C ALA A 136 -5.83 5.56 15.21
N THR A 137 -5.25 4.55 14.54
CA THR A 137 -3.80 4.45 14.30
C THR A 137 -3.29 5.58 13.41
N ALA A 138 -4.06 5.96 12.38
CA ALA A 138 -3.69 7.06 11.49
C ALA A 138 -3.71 8.42 12.20
N ASP A 139 -4.75 8.67 13.03
CA ASP A 139 -4.86 9.89 13.82
C ASP A 139 -3.74 9.96 14.87
N GLU A 140 -3.45 8.86 15.57
CA GLU A 140 -2.34 8.77 16.52
C GLU A 140 -0.98 9.01 15.84
N LEU A 141 -0.75 8.38 14.71
CA LEU A 141 0.50 8.54 13.97
C LEU A 141 0.69 9.97 13.47
N ARG A 142 -0.40 10.59 12.95
CA ARG A 142 -0.39 12.01 12.57
C ARG A 142 -0.03 12.90 13.75
N ASP A 143 -0.69 12.70 14.90
CA ASP A 143 -0.50 13.54 16.07
C ASP A 143 0.91 13.39 16.66
N ARG A 144 1.47 12.18 16.64
CA ARG A 144 2.87 11.93 17.02
C ARG A 144 3.86 12.64 16.09
N ILE A 145 3.61 12.62 14.77
CA ILE A 145 4.46 13.33 13.79
C ILE A 145 4.37 14.84 14.05
N LEU A 146 3.15 15.38 14.23
CA LEU A 146 2.96 16.81 14.45
C LEU A 146 3.55 17.28 15.80
N ALA A 147 3.48 16.46 16.85
CA ALA A 147 4.10 16.77 18.13
C ALA A 147 5.61 16.95 18.00
N ARG A 148 6.28 16.09 17.22
CA ARG A 148 7.72 16.15 16.98
C ARG A 148 8.13 17.34 16.09
N LEU A 149 7.25 17.75 15.16
CA LEU A 149 7.49 18.95 14.35
C LEU A 149 7.39 20.24 15.16
N ARG A 150 6.63 20.22 16.27
CA ARG A 150 6.44 21.40 17.15
C ARG A 150 7.49 21.52 18.25
N THR A 151 8.28 20.48 18.49
CA THR A 151 9.41 20.56 19.40
C THR A 151 10.58 21.06 18.58
N PRO A 152 10.89 22.37 18.55
CA PRO A 152 12.14 22.84 18.01
C PRO A 152 13.25 22.27 18.91
N ASP A 153 14.34 21.82 18.35
CA ASP A 153 15.59 21.71 19.08
C ASP A 153 15.95 23.13 19.57
N ASP A 154 15.43 23.48 20.75
CA ASP A 154 15.96 24.58 21.51
C ASP A 154 17.29 24.13 22.09
N LEU A 155 18.37 24.31 21.30
CA LEU A 155 19.71 24.64 21.81
C LEU A 155 20.63 25.01 20.65
#